data_1979d78ca15706ae390c9740383a94cb
#
_entry.id   1979d78ca15706ae390c9740383a94cb
#
_cell.length_a   1.000
_cell.length_b   1.000
_cell.length_c   1.000
_cell.angle_alpha   90.00
_cell.angle_beta   90.00
_cell.angle_gamma   90.00
#
_symmetry.space_group_name_H-M   'P 1'
#
loop_
_entity.id
_entity.type
_entity.pdbx_description
1 polymer ?
#
loop_
_entity_poly.entity_id
_entity_poly.type
_entity_poly.pdbx_seq_one_letter_code
_entity_poly.pdbx_strand_id
1 'polypeptide(L)'
;NEYGSLIQKTISTNKVPVDPFIVVSIIGIESNYGLNKGKYTVFSALYTQILRMPKRSKWAKKQLVDFLVLCYQDKIPPHTIQGSYAGAFGYGQFIPSSFISYSVDGNNDGKREPYNWEDVFASIANYLVKNGYPTSNSDSKKIYKSIYAYNHADNYVKAVLSLSEEIKNSINKK
;
A
#
# COMPACT_ATOMS: atom_id res chain seq x y z
N ASN A 1 -15.77 -3.34 -16.01
CA ASN A 1 -14.64 -3.65 -15.16
C ASN A 1 -14.69 -2.74 -13.95
N GLU A 2 -15.40 -3.18 -12.91
CA GLU A 2 -15.81 -2.39 -11.75
C GLU A 2 -14.64 -1.65 -11.07
N TYR A 3 -13.53 -2.32 -10.86
CA TYR A 3 -12.36 -1.70 -10.21
C TYR A 3 -11.58 -0.72 -11.10
N GLY A 4 -11.59 -0.88 -12.42
CA GLY A 4 -10.89 0.02 -13.33
C GLY A 4 -11.47 1.44 -13.33
N SER A 5 -12.79 1.56 -13.33
CA SER A 5 -13.48 2.85 -13.24
C SER A 5 -13.31 3.50 -11.87
N LEU A 6 -13.34 2.70 -10.79
CA LEU A 6 -13.13 3.16 -9.42
C LEU A 6 -11.72 3.74 -9.24
N ILE A 7 -10.69 3.04 -9.73
CA ILE A 7 -9.30 3.49 -9.66
C ILE A 7 -9.10 4.79 -10.42
N GLN A 8 -9.57 4.86 -11.66
CA GLN A 8 -9.45 6.09 -12.45
C GLN A 8 -10.17 7.27 -11.78
N LYS A 9 -11.37 7.04 -11.26
CA LYS A 9 -12.12 8.04 -10.52
C LYS A 9 -11.34 8.51 -9.30
N THR A 10 -10.83 7.60 -8.49
CA THR A 10 -10.09 7.94 -7.26
C THR A 10 -8.83 8.74 -7.57
N ILE A 11 -8.03 8.31 -8.56
CA ILE A 11 -6.79 9.00 -8.94
C ILE A 11 -7.10 10.39 -9.54
N SER A 12 -8.10 10.50 -10.40
CA SER A 12 -8.48 11.79 -11.00
C SER A 12 -9.08 12.75 -9.99
N THR A 13 -9.91 12.28 -9.06
CA THR A 13 -10.51 13.11 -7.99
C THR A 13 -9.42 13.67 -7.08
N ASN A 14 -8.43 12.86 -6.73
CA ASN A 14 -7.29 13.28 -5.91
C ASN A 14 -6.19 14.00 -6.71
N LYS A 15 -6.38 14.25 -8.02
CA LYS A 15 -5.42 14.94 -8.92
C LYS A 15 -4.01 14.33 -8.88
N VAL A 16 -3.90 13.03 -8.74
CA VAL A 16 -2.62 12.34 -8.62
C VAL A 16 -2.19 11.81 -9.99
N PRO A 17 -1.02 12.19 -10.52
CA PRO A 17 -0.56 11.85 -11.87
C PRO A 17 0.07 10.44 -11.94
N VAL A 18 -0.53 9.44 -11.29
CA VAL A 18 0.00 8.09 -11.25
C VAL A 18 -0.75 7.20 -12.24
N ASP A 19 -0.02 6.40 -12.99
CA ASP A 19 -0.62 5.39 -13.87
C ASP A 19 -1.46 4.40 -13.04
N PRO A 20 -2.78 4.31 -13.28
CA PRO A 20 -3.67 3.44 -12.51
C PRO A 20 -3.28 1.96 -12.60
N PHE A 21 -2.66 1.53 -13.70
CA PHE A 21 -2.22 0.14 -13.87
C PHE A 21 -1.07 -0.22 -12.92
N ILE A 22 -0.19 0.73 -12.60
CA ILE A 22 0.85 0.54 -11.59
C ILE A 22 0.24 0.35 -10.20
N VAL A 23 -0.76 1.16 -9.83
CA VAL A 23 -1.46 1.03 -8.54
C VAL A 23 -2.14 -0.34 -8.41
N VAL A 24 -2.86 -0.77 -9.46
CA VAL A 24 -3.51 -2.09 -9.50
C VAL A 24 -2.49 -3.22 -9.37
N SER A 25 -1.34 -3.10 -10.04
CA SER A 25 -0.29 -4.11 -10.02
C SER A 25 0.35 -4.24 -8.64
N ILE A 26 0.57 -3.11 -7.94
CA ILE A 26 1.03 -3.14 -6.55
C ILE A 26 0.02 -3.90 -5.68
N ILE A 27 -1.27 -3.59 -5.76
CA ILE A 27 -2.32 -4.29 -5.00
C ILE A 27 -2.35 -5.78 -5.33
N GLY A 28 -2.19 -6.13 -6.60
CA GLY A 28 -2.13 -7.53 -7.04
C GLY A 28 -0.97 -8.29 -6.37
N ILE A 29 0.21 -7.70 -6.35
CA ILE A 29 1.40 -8.31 -5.75
C ILE A 29 1.31 -8.37 -4.22
N GLU A 30 0.85 -7.29 -3.57
CA GLU A 30 0.81 -7.17 -2.11
C GLU A 30 -0.26 -8.05 -1.46
N SER A 31 -1.45 -8.10 -2.02
CA SER A 31 -2.59 -8.74 -1.37
C SER A 31 -3.38 -9.70 -2.27
N ASN A 32 -2.90 -10.00 -3.48
CA ASN A 32 -3.68 -10.75 -4.47
C ASN A 32 -5.10 -10.15 -4.61
N TYR A 33 -5.15 -8.83 -4.86
CA TYR A 33 -6.41 -8.09 -4.99
C TYR A 33 -7.31 -8.19 -3.75
N GLY A 34 -6.71 -8.13 -2.56
CA GLY A 34 -7.42 -8.18 -1.28
C GLY A 34 -7.78 -9.58 -0.76
N LEU A 35 -7.46 -10.64 -1.51
CA LEU A 35 -7.70 -12.02 -1.08
C LEU A 35 -6.72 -12.46 0.02
N ASN A 36 -5.52 -11.89 0.05
CA ASN A 36 -4.52 -12.19 1.07
C ASN A 36 -4.28 -10.97 1.98
N LYS A 37 -4.78 -11.06 3.21
CA LYS A 37 -4.65 -10.01 4.24
C LYS A 37 -3.50 -10.26 5.21
N GLY A 38 -2.77 -11.38 5.04
CA GLY A 38 -1.77 -11.86 5.99
C GLY A 38 -2.32 -12.93 6.93
N LYS A 39 -1.39 -13.58 7.66
CA LYS A 39 -1.69 -14.75 8.52
C LYS A 39 -1.60 -14.46 10.01
N TYR A 40 -1.07 -13.32 10.40
CA TYR A 40 -0.79 -12.95 11.78
C TYR A 40 -1.53 -11.67 12.14
N THR A 41 -1.88 -11.49 13.40
CA THR A 41 -2.28 -10.14 13.82
C THR A 41 -1.05 -9.23 13.80
N VAL A 42 -1.23 -8.00 13.34
CA VAL A 42 -0.14 -6.99 13.29
C VAL A 42 0.50 -6.83 14.67
N PHE A 43 -0.32 -6.78 15.72
CA PHE A 43 0.16 -6.72 17.10
C PHE A 43 1.10 -7.88 17.43
N SER A 44 0.65 -9.12 17.22
CA SER A 44 1.45 -10.30 17.56
C SER A 44 2.73 -10.40 16.72
N ALA A 45 2.66 -10.04 15.42
CA ALA A 45 3.82 -10.05 14.54
C ALA A 45 4.89 -9.07 15.03
N LEU A 46 4.52 -7.82 15.31
CA LEU A 46 5.46 -6.81 15.78
C LEU A 46 5.97 -7.10 17.18
N TYR A 47 5.10 -7.54 18.10
CA TYR A 47 5.50 -7.92 19.45
C TYR A 47 6.49 -9.10 19.46
N THR A 48 6.26 -10.11 18.62
CA THR A 48 7.21 -11.23 18.43
C THR A 48 8.57 -10.76 17.93
N GLN A 49 8.61 -9.81 16.99
CA GLN A 49 9.88 -9.25 16.51
C GLN A 49 10.62 -8.48 17.61
N ILE A 50 9.89 -7.76 18.49
CA ILE A 50 10.51 -7.08 19.64
C ILE A 50 11.23 -8.09 20.55
N LEU A 51 10.61 -9.22 20.83
CA LEU A 51 11.14 -10.22 21.76
C LEU A 51 12.18 -11.16 21.15
N ARG A 52 12.02 -11.52 19.89
CA ARG A 52 12.77 -12.61 19.25
C ARG A 52 13.81 -12.16 18.22
N MET A 53 13.78 -10.90 17.80
CA MET A 53 14.64 -10.38 16.74
C MET A 53 15.43 -9.15 17.20
N PRO A 54 16.55 -9.31 17.94
CA PRO A 54 17.29 -8.19 18.53
C PRO A 54 17.65 -7.08 17.54
N LYS A 55 18.05 -7.45 16.31
CA LYS A 55 18.42 -6.49 15.24
C LYS A 55 17.23 -5.66 14.75
N ARG A 56 16.00 -6.14 14.90
CA ARG A 56 14.76 -5.46 14.48
C ARG A 56 13.95 -4.90 15.64
N SER A 57 14.31 -5.24 16.88
CA SER A 57 13.53 -4.90 18.07
C SER A 57 13.21 -3.40 18.18
N LYS A 58 14.20 -2.53 17.98
CA LYS A 58 14.00 -1.06 18.01
C LYS A 58 13.02 -0.58 16.94
N TRP A 59 13.17 -1.08 15.72
CA TRP A 59 12.27 -0.76 14.60
C TRP A 59 10.85 -1.28 14.86
N ALA A 60 10.73 -2.56 15.26
CA ALA A 60 9.43 -3.17 15.53
C ALA A 60 8.68 -2.49 16.69
N LYS A 61 9.41 -2.03 17.71
CA LYS A 61 8.84 -1.25 18.81
C LYS A 61 8.23 0.07 18.32
N LYS A 62 8.92 0.79 17.43
CA LYS A 62 8.37 1.99 16.81
C LYS A 62 7.10 1.68 16.02
N GLN A 63 7.14 0.64 15.16
CA GLN A 63 5.97 0.24 14.38
C GLN A 63 4.79 -0.18 15.27
N LEU A 64 5.05 -0.87 16.38
CA LEU A 64 3.99 -1.26 17.31
C LEU A 64 3.34 -0.05 17.99
N VAL A 65 4.13 0.94 18.39
CA VAL A 65 3.59 2.20 18.95
C VAL A 65 2.73 2.92 17.92
N ASP A 66 3.23 3.09 16.70
CA ASP A 66 2.50 3.70 15.59
C ASP A 66 1.16 2.95 15.33
N PHE A 67 1.20 1.62 15.33
CA PHE A 67 0.01 0.78 15.16
C PHE A 67 -1.01 0.95 16.30
N LEU A 68 -0.56 0.98 17.54
CA LEU A 68 -1.45 1.16 18.70
C LEU A 68 -2.10 2.55 18.71
N VAL A 69 -1.37 3.58 18.28
CA VAL A 69 -1.92 4.94 18.12
C VAL A 69 -3.03 4.94 17.05
N LEU A 70 -2.80 4.31 15.89
CA LEU A 70 -3.82 4.15 14.86
C LEU A 70 -5.07 3.45 15.41
N CYS A 71 -4.89 2.30 16.06
CA CYS A 71 -5.98 1.54 16.63
C CYS A 71 -6.78 2.34 17.68
N TYR A 72 -6.10 3.14 18.48
CA TYR A 72 -6.74 4.01 19.48
C TYR A 72 -7.57 5.12 18.81
N GLN A 73 -7.00 5.80 17.81
CA GLN A 73 -7.66 6.89 17.09
C GLN A 73 -8.92 6.39 16.36
N ASP A 74 -8.83 5.24 15.71
CA ASP A 74 -9.92 4.67 14.90
C ASP A 74 -10.84 3.74 15.72
N LYS A 75 -10.60 3.61 17.03
CA LYS A 75 -11.36 2.72 17.96
C LYS A 75 -11.40 1.26 17.51
N ILE A 76 -10.31 0.77 16.93
CA ILE A 76 -10.17 -0.61 16.43
C ILE A 76 -9.41 -1.44 17.48
N PRO A 77 -9.92 -2.62 17.88
CA PRO A 77 -9.17 -3.50 18.77
C PRO A 77 -7.87 -3.99 18.11
N PRO A 78 -6.69 -3.80 18.72
CA PRO A 78 -5.41 -4.10 18.05
C PRO A 78 -5.22 -5.56 17.65
N HIS A 79 -5.91 -6.48 18.31
CA HIS A 79 -5.83 -7.91 18.03
C HIS A 79 -6.69 -8.38 16.83
N THR A 80 -7.46 -7.48 16.20
CA THR A 80 -8.35 -7.83 15.08
C THR A 80 -7.71 -7.62 13.71
N ILE A 81 -6.73 -6.73 13.60
CA ILE A 81 -6.09 -6.41 12.32
C ILE A 81 -5.08 -7.47 11.95
N GLN A 82 -5.35 -8.15 10.83
CA GLN A 82 -4.43 -9.13 10.24
C GLN A 82 -3.40 -8.45 9.33
N GLY A 83 -2.23 -9.08 9.24
CA GLY A 83 -1.13 -8.59 8.42
C GLY A 83 -0.06 -9.63 8.18
N SER A 84 1.04 -9.20 7.58
CA SER A 84 2.22 -10.02 7.33
C SER A 84 3.03 -10.26 8.62
N TYR A 85 3.97 -11.19 8.54
CA TYR A 85 4.95 -11.41 9.64
C TYR A 85 5.77 -10.15 9.96
N ALA A 86 5.90 -9.23 9.01
CA ALA A 86 6.59 -7.96 9.19
C ALA A 86 5.71 -6.85 9.79
N GLY A 87 4.41 -7.11 9.99
CA GLY A 87 3.46 -6.14 10.53
C GLY A 87 2.88 -5.20 9.47
N ALA A 88 3.02 -5.52 8.18
CA ALA A 88 2.34 -4.81 7.11
C ALA A 88 0.88 -5.26 7.03
N PHE A 89 -0.06 -4.35 6.72
CA PHE A 89 -1.49 -4.61 6.75
C PHE A 89 -2.27 -3.86 5.68
N GLY A 90 -3.54 -4.23 5.52
CA GLY A 90 -4.42 -3.67 4.49
C GLY A 90 -4.14 -4.21 3.09
N TYR A 91 -4.93 -3.79 2.11
CA TYR A 91 -4.75 -4.24 0.73
C TYR A 91 -3.46 -3.73 0.09
N GLY A 92 -2.94 -2.58 0.56
CA GLY A 92 -1.65 -2.04 0.12
C GLY A 92 -0.45 -2.53 0.92
N GLN A 93 -0.64 -3.38 1.95
CA GLN A 93 0.43 -3.91 2.81
C GLN A 93 1.37 -2.82 3.36
N PHE A 94 0.81 -1.70 3.81
CA PHE A 94 1.58 -0.67 4.49
C PHE A 94 2.02 -1.12 5.89
N ILE A 95 3.26 -0.85 6.27
CA ILE A 95 3.66 -0.89 7.68
C ILE A 95 3.04 0.30 8.42
N PRO A 96 2.83 0.24 9.74
CA PRO A 96 2.13 1.28 10.50
C PRO A 96 2.64 2.71 10.26
N SER A 97 3.97 2.92 10.28
CA SER A 97 4.55 4.24 10.00
C SER A 97 4.28 4.74 8.58
N SER A 98 4.26 3.85 7.60
CA SER A 98 3.92 4.21 6.22
C SER A 98 2.44 4.54 6.08
N PHE A 99 1.56 3.81 6.75
CA PHE A 99 0.13 4.11 6.76
C PHE A 99 -0.13 5.50 7.35
N ILE A 100 0.47 5.84 8.48
CA ILE A 100 0.37 7.20 9.07
C ILE A 100 0.83 8.29 8.09
N SER A 101 1.95 8.04 7.39
CA SER A 101 2.59 9.06 6.55
C SER A 101 1.93 9.25 5.19
N TYR A 102 1.31 8.22 4.65
CA TYR A 102 0.90 8.19 3.25
C TYR A 102 -0.57 7.86 3.01
N SER A 103 -1.31 7.37 4.02
CA SER A 103 -2.74 7.08 3.84
C SER A 103 -3.54 8.35 3.56
N VAL A 104 -4.52 8.20 2.69
CA VAL A 104 -5.42 9.26 2.22
C VAL A 104 -6.86 8.77 2.36
N ASP A 105 -7.75 9.66 2.75
CA ASP A 105 -9.19 9.48 2.66
C ASP A 105 -9.60 9.69 1.20
N GLY A 106 -9.73 8.61 0.46
CA GLY A 106 -9.98 8.62 -0.98
C GLY A 106 -11.45 8.81 -1.35
N ASN A 107 -12.36 8.45 -0.45
CA ASN A 107 -13.82 8.58 -0.63
C ASN A 107 -14.40 9.83 0.06
N ASN A 108 -13.58 10.58 0.84
CA ASN A 108 -13.94 11.76 1.61
C ASN A 108 -15.02 11.50 2.68
N ASP A 109 -14.96 10.34 3.35
CA ASP A 109 -15.85 10.01 4.47
C ASP A 109 -15.29 10.41 5.84
N GLY A 110 -14.10 11.01 5.88
CA GLY A 110 -13.40 11.47 7.08
C GLY A 110 -12.53 10.40 7.72
N LYS A 111 -12.36 9.22 7.09
CA LYS A 111 -11.54 8.13 7.58
C LYS A 111 -10.46 7.74 6.58
N ARG A 112 -9.49 6.94 7.03
CA ARG A 112 -8.43 6.36 6.19
C ARG A 112 -8.38 4.87 6.48
N GLU A 113 -9.08 4.09 5.66
CA GLU A 113 -9.32 2.68 5.93
C GLU A 113 -8.44 1.77 5.08
N PRO A 114 -7.64 0.88 5.67
CA PRO A 114 -6.71 0.03 4.94
C PRO A 114 -7.38 -1.07 4.11
N TYR A 115 -8.68 -1.24 4.25
CA TYR A 115 -9.52 -2.21 3.53
C TYR A 115 -10.62 -1.56 2.70
N ASN A 116 -10.67 -0.23 2.62
CA ASN A 116 -11.50 0.50 1.68
C ASN A 116 -10.74 0.71 0.37
N TRP A 117 -11.34 0.36 -0.77
CA TRP A 117 -10.66 0.41 -2.05
C TRP A 117 -10.26 1.82 -2.48
N GLU A 118 -11.13 2.80 -2.27
CA GLU A 118 -10.88 4.19 -2.65
C GLU A 118 -9.70 4.77 -1.86
N ASP A 119 -9.66 4.50 -0.56
CA ASP A 119 -8.57 4.92 0.32
C ASP A 119 -7.25 4.22 -0.04
N VAL A 120 -7.31 2.94 -0.34
CA VAL A 120 -6.12 2.15 -0.70
C VAL A 120 -5.53 2.64 -2.02
N PHE A 121 -6.36 2.89 -3.04
CA PHE A 121 -5.90 3.43 -4.32
C PHE A 121 -5.28 4.81 -4.16
N ALA A 122 -5.96 5.71 -3.44
CA ALA A 122 -5.46 7.05 -3.16
C ALA A 122 -4.17 7.01 -2.34
N SER A 123 -4.09 6.13 -1.35
CA SER A 123 -2.91 6.00 -0.48
C SER A 123 -1.68 5.48 -1.22
N ILE A 124 -1.84 4.46 -2.07
CA ILE A 124 -0.73 3.95 -2.89
C ILE A 124 -0.26 5.02 -3.88
N ALA A 125 -1.18 5.70 -4.55
CA ALA A 125 -0.85 6.77 -5.45
C ALA A 125 -0.12 7.93 -4.74
N ASN A 126 -0.61 8.34 -3.56
CA ASN A 126 0.05 9.35 -2.73
C ASN A 126 1.46 8.91 -2.29
N TYR A 127 1.62 7.64 -1.91
CA TYR A 127 2.95 7.09 -1.60
C TYR A 127 3.93 7.26 -2.75
N LEU A 128 3.53 6.86 -3.96
CA LEU A 128 4.37 6.94 -5.14
C LEU A 128 4.76 8.38 -5.46
N VAL A 129 3.81 9.32 -5.41
CA VAL A 129 4.07 10.76 -5.64
C VAL A 129 5.02 11.31 -4.60
N LYS A 130 4.79 11.04 -3.33
CA LYS A 130 5.69 11.49 -2.23
C LYS A 130 7.09 10.90 -2.33
N ASN A 131 7.25 9.78 -3.03
CA ASN A 131 8.54 9.14 -3.32
C ASN A 131 9.05 9.42 -4.75
N GLY A 132 8.60 10.51 -5.36
CA GLY A 132 9.17 11.07 -6.59
C GLY A 132 8.59 10.51 -7.88
N TYR A 133 7.39 9.94 -7.87
CA TYR A 133 6.69 9.60 -9.11
C TYR A 133 6.51 10.87 -9.96
N PRO A 134 6.84 10.84 -11.26
CA PRO A 134 6.84 12.05 -12.10
C PRO A 134 5.40 12.50 -12.41
N THR A 135 5.25 13.79 -12.72
CA THR A 135 3.99 14.38 -13.15
C THR A 135 3.57 13.94 -14.56
N SER A 136 4.51 13.41 -15.33
CA SER A 136 4.28 12.84 -16.66
C SER A 136 4.86 11.41 -16.68
N ASN A 137 4.13 10.47 -17.27
CA ASN A 137 4.53 9.05 -17.35
C ASN A 137 5.72 8.79 -18.29
N SER A 138 6.45 9.83 -18.71
CA SER A 138 7.60 9.73 -19.61
C SER A 138 8.95 9.48 -18.93
N ASP A 139 9.06 9.71 -17.61
CA ASP A 139 10.32 9.52 -16.87
C ASP A 139 10.38 8.15 -16.20
N SER A 140 10.79 7.14 -16.97
CA SER A 140 10.90 5.76 -16.52
C SER A 140 11.82 5.57 -15.31
N LYS A 141 12.88 6.40 -15.18
CA LYS A 141 13.81 6.33 -14.04
C LYS A 141 13.15 6.77 -12.74
N LYS A 142 12.33 7.82 -12.79
CA LYS A 142 11.59 8.28 -11.61
C LYS A 142 10.48 7.31 -11.24
N ILE A 143 9.76 6.76 -12.22
CA ILE A 143 8.77 5.70 -12.01
C ILE A 143 9.43 4.52 -11.30
N TYR A 144 10.56 4.02 -11.83
CA TYR A 144 11.31 2.93 -11.23
C TYR A 144 11.67 3.21 -9.77
N LYS A 145 12.25 4.38 -9.48
CA LYS A 145 12.67 4.77 -8.13
C LYS A 145 11.51 4.86 -7.15
N SER A 146 10.36 5.38 -7.58
CA SER A 146 9.18 5.49 -6.72
C SER A 146 8.59 4.13 -6.36
N ILE A 147 8.58 3.18 -7.30
CA ILE A 147 8.16 1.79 -7.04
C ILE A 147 9.19 1.07 -6.16
N TYR A 148 10.50 1.30 -6.40
CA TYR A 148 11.57 0.75 -5.56
C TYR A 148 11.49 1.24 -4.11
N ALA A 149 11.05 2.47 -3.88
CA ALA A 149 10.81 2.97 -2.53
C ALA A 149 9.70 2.20 -1.80
N TYR A 150 8.71 1.68 -2.52
CA TYR A 150 7.63 0.86 -1.95
C TYR A 150 8.16 -0.47 -1.41
N ASN A 151 8.99 -1.14 -2.20
CA ASN A 151 9.69 -2.35 -1.79
C ASN A 151 11.10 -2.36 -2.43
N HIS A 152 12.14 -2.36 -1.57
CA HIS A 152 13.53 -2.19 -1.97
C HIS A 152 14.11 -3.46 -2.64
N ALA A 153 13.46 -3.91 -3.72
CA ALA A 153 13.90 -5.07 -4.50
C ALA A 153 13.66 -4.84 -6.00
N ASP A 154 14.71 -5.01 -6.82
CA ASP A 154 14.60 -4.85 -8.27
C ASP A 154 13.59 -5.80 -8.91
N ASN A 155 13.50 -7.03 -8.41
CA ASN A 155 12.52 -8.01 -8.89
C ASN A 155 11.07 -7.57 -8.60
N TYR A 156 10.84 -6.86 -7.49
CA TYR A 156 9.54 -6.27 -7.19
C TYR A 156 9.15 -5.23 -8.21
N VAL A 157 10.06 -4.29 -8.52
CA VAL A 157 9.80 -3.25 -9.52
C VAL A 157 9.52 -3.85 -10.88
N LYS A 158 10.32 -4.84 -11.31
CA LYS A 158 10.11 -5.56 -12.58
C LYS A 158 8.74 -6.23 -12.62
N ALA A 159 8.34 -6.91 -11.54
CA ALA A 159 7.03 -7.56 -11.44
C ALA A 159 5.88 -6.56 -11.53
N VAL A 160 5.95 -5.43 -10.84
CA VAL A 160 4.95 -4.35 -10.91
C VAL A 160 4.82 -3.83 -12.34
N LEU A 161 5.94 -3.50 -12.99
CA LEU A 161 5.94 -2.95 -14.34
C LEU A 161 5.44 -3.97 -15.38
N SER A 162 5.88 -5.23 -15.29
CA SER A 162 5.41 -6.29 -16.19
C SER A 162 3.91 -6.52 -16.05
N LEU A 163 3.41 -6.64 -14.82
CA LEU A 163 1.98 -6.84 -14.56
C LEU A 163 1.15 -5.65 -15.05
N SER A 164 1.66 -4.41 -14.88
CA SER A 164 0.95 -3.22 -15.34
C SER A 164 0.77 -3.19 -16.86
N GLU A 165 1.80 -3.59 -17.62
CA GLU A 165 1.73 -3.71 -19.07
C GLU A 165 0.79 -4.85 -19.51
N GLU A 166 0.81 -5.99 -18.84
CA GLU A 166 -0.09 -7.11 -19.15
C GLU A 166 -1.56 -6.72 -18.94
N ILE A 167 -1.89 -6.05 -17.83
CA ILE A 167 -3.25 -5.57 -17.54
C ILE A 167 -3.69 -4.57 -18.60
N LYS A 168 -2.84 -3.60 -18.94
CA LYS A 168 -3.10 -2.60 -19.97
C LYS A 168 -3.37 -3.22 -21.34
N ASN A 169 -2.53 -4.15 -21.74
CA ASN A 169 -2.68 -4.86 -23.03
C ASN A 169 -3.95 -5.72 -23.07
N SER A 170 -4.35 -6.32 -21.95
CA SER A 170 -5.57 -7.13 -21.85
C SER A 170 -6.85 -6.30 -21.94
N ILE A 171 -6.81 -5.04 -21.54
CA ILE A 171 -7.96 -4.12 -21.63
C ILE A 171 -8.08 -3.57 -23.06
N ASN A 172 -6.95 -3.26 -23.72
CA ASN A 172 -6.93 -2.68 -25.07
C ASN A 172 -7.26 -3.70 -26.18
N LYS A 173 -7.27 -5.01 -25.86
CA LYS A 173 -7.65 -6.08 -26.81
C LYS A 173 -9.15 -6.39 -26.84
N LYS A 174 -9.94 -5.75 -26.00
CA LYS A 174 -11.41 -5.84 -25.95
C LYS A 174 -12.07 -4.63 -26.59
#